data_328b31122aa568be62abbd29283dce0c
#
_entry.id   328b31122aa568be62abbd29283dce0c
#
_cell.length_a   1.000
_cell.length_b   1.000
_cell.length_c   1.000
_cell.angle_alpha   90.00
_cell.angle_beta   90.00
_cell.angle_gamma   90.00
#
_symmetry.space_group_name_H-M   'P 1'
#
loop_
_entity.id
_entity.type
_entity.pdbx_description
1 polymer ?
#
loop_
_entity_poly.entity_id
_entity_poly.type
_entity_poly.pdbx_seq_one_letter_code
_entity_poly.pdbx_strand_id
1 'polypeptide(L)'
;GIESNRFIVNYSDGLKRSVPRETMEAITIMGRSQMTTQCMEECMKQGIPVSYFSKGGSYFGRLQSTGHVNVTRQRQQCALYDTDFAVNLARKIIIGKLNNQMVVLKRYAKSRHVSVDQEIKMLNICKTKVCKCKTNAEIIGYEGQGAKSYFTGISKCIKREFRFNGRSRRPPRDEFNSMISLGYSILMNEVYCKIEMKGLNPYFGFLHRDAEKHPTLASDLMEEWRAVLPSNHCAVLVDATVMSMVNGNEISIDDFETDLDEPGCFIKRQGLKKFLNKLESKFRTEVRYLPYVDYTVSFRRAIMLQVNELCKAIEKGDASLYEPIHIR
;
A
#
# COMPACT_ATOMS: atom_id res chain seq x y z
N GLY A 1 -3.40 9.89 24.98
CA GLY A 1 -2.44 10.44 25.96
C GLY A 1 -1.28 9.50 26.23
N ILE A 2 -0.42 9.90 27.15
CA ILE A 2 0.69 9.08 27.65
C ILE A 2 0.72 9.13 29.17
N GLU A 3 0.90 7.99 29.84
CA GLU A 3 1.02 7.85 31.30
C GLU A 3 2.05 6.73 31.58
N SER A 4 2.99 6.99 32.49
CA SER A 4 3.97 5.99 32.94
C SER A 4 4.60 5.17 31.81
N ASN A 5 5.11 5.86 30.79
CA ASN A 5 5.77 5.24 29.62
C ASN A 5 4.86 4.37 28.71
N ARG A 6 3.54 4.59 28.79
CA ARG A 6 2.54 3.85 28.03
C ARG A 6 1.60 4.81 27.29
N PHE A 7 1.25 4.47 26.06
CA PHE A 7 0.21 5.17 25.34
C PHE A 7 -1.17 4.76 25.86
N ILE A 8 -1.99 5.75 26.21
CA ILE A 8 -3.33 5.55 26.76
C ILE A 8 -4.36 6.01 25.73
N VAL A 9 -5.27 5.12 25.38
CA VAL A 9 -6.43 5.41 24.54
C VAL A 9 -7.67 5.42 25.42
N ASN A 10 -8.31 6.59 25.55
CA ASN A 10 -9.58 6.76 26.26
C ASN A 10 -10.71 6.71 25.23
N TYR A 11 -11.68 5.85 25.45
CA TYR A 11 -12.88 5.74 24.62
C TYR A 11 -14.02 6.57 25.21
N SER A 12 -15.00 6.95 24.38
CA SER A 12 -16.17 7.74 24.80
C SER A 12 -17.08 7.00 25.78
N ASP A 13 -17.01 5.69 25.85
CA ASP A 13 -17.73 4.81 26.78
C ASP A 13 -17.01 4.63 28.14
N GLY A 14 -15.91 5.36 28.36
CA GLY A 14 -15.10 5.29 29.58
C GLY A 14 -14.05 4.17 29.60
N LEU A 15 -14.03 3.28 28.63
CA LEU A 15 -12.98 2.28 28.48
C LEU A 15 -11.61 2.94 28.28
N LYS A 16 -10.59 2.38 28.92
CA LYS A 16 -9.19 2.75 28.71
C LYS A 16 -8.40 1.57 28.18
N ARG A 17 -7.60 1.79 27.15
CA ARG A 17 -6.58 0.84 26.69
C ARG A 17 -5.20 1.41 26.84
N SER A 18 -4.28 0.59 27.30
CA SER A 18 -2.89 0.95 27.52
C SER A 18 -1.99 0.08 26.63
N VAL A 19 -1.09 0.74 25.88
CA VAL A 19 -0.13 0.08 24.97
C VAL A 19 1.27 0.48 25.42
N PRO A 20 2.20 -0.49 25.63
CA PRO A 20 3.59 -0.18 25.95
C PRO A 20 4.23 0.66 24.83
N ARG A 21 5.03 1.65 25.19
CA ARG A 21 5.72 2.52 24.23
C ARG A 21 6.63 1.73 23.29
N GLU A 22 7.33 0.74 23.80
CA GLU A 22 8.31 -0.08 23.09
C GLU A 22 7.67 -0.94 21.98
N THR A 23 6.36 -1.19 22.09
CA THR A 23 5.61 -1.97 21.09
C THR A 23 4.87 -1.11 20.07
N MET A 24 4.95 0.23 20.23
CA MET A 24 4.26 1.15 19.34
C MET A 24 5.06 1.39 18.05
N GLU A 25 4.56 0.90 16.93
CA GLU A 25 5.19 1.08 15.62
C GLU A 25 4.67 2.29 14.86
N ALA A 26 3.39 2.62 15.01
CA ALA A 26 2.74 3.76 14.36
C ALA A 26 1.40 4.07 15.03
N ILE A 27 0.90 5.29 14.84
CA ILE A 27 -0.44 5.70 15.26
C ILE A 27 -1.20 6.23 14.05
N THR A 28 -2.36 5.66 13.76
CA THR A 28 -3.27 6.15 12.72
C THR A 28 -4.54 6.69 13.36
N ILE A 29 -4.79 7.98 13.21
CA ILE A 29 -5.98 8.66 13.72
C ILE A 29 -6.98 8.79 12.59
N MET A 30 -8.15 8.18 12.73
CA MET A 30 -9.24 8.26 11.78
C MET A 30 -10.43 9.02 12.36
N GLY A 31 -10.84 10.10 11.70
CA GLY A 31 -11.94 10.94 12.13
C GLY A 31 -11.54 11.95 13.22
N ARG A 32 -12.47 12.26 14.14
CA ARG A 32 -12.32 13.34 15.14
C ARG A 32 -11.84 12.79 16.47
N SER A 33 -10.59 12.32 16.55
CA SER A 33 -9.96 11.95 17.81
C SER A 33 -8.91 12.99 18.20
N GLN A 34 -8.70 13.18 19.51
CA GLN A 34 -7.73 14.12 20.05
C GLN A 34 -6.46 13.40 20.51
N MET A 35 -5.34 14.06 20.37
CA MET A 35 -4.05 13.61 20.87
C MET A 35 -3.45 14.71 21.75
N THR A 36 -2.94 14.36 22.92
CA THR A 36 -2.32 15.35 23.82
C THR A 36 -0.95 15.77 23.28
N THR A 37 -0.53 17.01 23.59
CA THR A 37 0.79 17.53 23.17
C THR A 37 1.93 16.64 23.68
N GLN A 38 1.87 16.17 24.93
CA GLN A 38 2.88 15.25 25.49
C GLN A 38 2.97 13.94 24.69
N CYS A 39 1.83 13.43 24.22
CA CYS A 39 1.81 12.24 23.38
C CYS A 39 2.44 12.52 22.00
N MET A 40 2.20 13.70 21.41
CA MET A 40 2.83 14.12 20.15
C MET A 40 4.34 14.26 20.30
N GLU A 41 4.80 14.93 21.37
CA GLU A 41 6.23 15.09 21.68
C GLU A 41 6.93 13.75 21.82
N GLU A 42 6.34 12.80 22.54
CA GLU A 42 6.91 11.48 22.72
C GLU A 42 6.99 10.72 21.38
N CYS A 43 5.94 10.80 20.55
CA CYS A 43 5.97 10.21 19.22
C CYS A 43 7.11 10.80 18.37
N MET A 44 7.31 12.12 18.40
CA MET A 44 8.41 12.77 17.67
C MET A 44 9.79 12.36 18.19
N LYS A 45 9.97 12.31 19.51
CA LYS A 45 11.24 11.89 20.15
C LYS A 45 11.61 10.45 19.80
N GLN A 46 10.63 9.56 19.74
CA GLN A 46 10.82 8.14 19.46
C GLN A 46 10.76 7.80 17.96
N GLY A 47 10.47 8.80 17.10
CA GLY A 47 10.29 8.57 15.66
C GLY A 47 9.07 7.69 15.33
N ILE A 48 8.04 7.67 16.21
CA ILE A 48 6.79 6.95 15.98
C ILE A 48 5.92 7.80 15.04
N PRO A 49 5.63 7.34 13.82
CA PRO A 49 4.83 8.09 12.87
C PRO A 49 3.37 8.19 13.32
N VAL A 50 2.80 9.39 13.23
CA VAL A 50 1.38 9.63 13.49
C VAL A 50 0.73 10.18 12.25
N SER A 51 -0.32 9.54 11.75
CA SER A 51 -1.02 9.90 10.52
C SER A 51 -2.48 10.21 10.79
N TYR A 52 -3.02 11.21 10.11
CA TYR A 52 -4.39 11.70 10.27
C TYR A 52 -5.20 11.44 8.99
N PHE A 53 -6.36 10.83 9.16
CA PHE A 53 -7.31 10.51 8.08
C PHE A 53 -8.71 10.99 8.42
N SER A 54 -9.51 11.29 7.40
CA SER A 54 -10.96 11.47 7.56
C SER A 54 -11.62 10.15 7.99
N LYS A 55 -12.90 10.22 8.39
CA LYS A 55 -13.70 9.01 8.64
C LYS A 55 -13.80 8.11 7.40
N GLY A 56 -13.82 8.69 6.20
CA GLY A 56 -13.88 7.99 4.92
C GLY A 56 -12.51 7.57 4.36
N GLY A 57 -11.41 7.75 5.12
CA GLY A 57 -10.08 7.31 4.72
C GLY A 57 -9.29 8.31 3.87
N SER A 58 -9.76 9.56 3.67
CA SER A 58 -8.98 10.61 3.04
C SER A 58 -7.83 11.03 3.95
N TYR A 59 -6.61 11.02 3.45
CA TYR A 59 -5.42 11.41 4.19
C TYR A 59 -5.34 12.94 4.34
N PHE A 60 -5.13 13.43 5.56
CA PHE A 60 -4.99 14.86 5.85
C PHE A 60 -3.54 15.29 6.02
N GLY A 61 -2.72 14.48 6.68
CA GLY A 61 -1.35 14.81 7.03
C GLY A 61 -0.81 13.93 8.14
N ARG A 62 0.36 14.29 8.63
CA ARG A 62 1.06 13.55 9.66
C ARG A 62 1.82 14.44 10.62
N LEU A 63 2.19 13.90 11.77
CA LEU A 63 3.19 14.44 12.64
C LEU A 63 4.57 13.96 12.17
N GLN A 64 5.47 14.89 11.87
CA GLN A 64 6.79 14.58 11.32
C GLN A 64 7.89 14.83 12.36
N SER A 65 8.75 13.84 12.58
CA SER A 65 9.98 14.00 13.33
C SER A 65 11.12 14.42 12.39
N THR A 66 12.01 15.30 12.86
CA THR A 66 13.20 15.69 12.11
C THR A 66 14.38 14.72 12.30
N GLY A 67 14.27 13.78 13.24
CA GLY A 67 15.35 12.86 13.61
C GLY A 67 15.80 11.88 12.51
N HIS A 68 15.00 11.73 11.44
CA HIS A 68 15.27 10.83 10.32
C HIS A 68 15.79 11.53 9.06
N VAL A 69 15.93 12.85 9.07
CA VAL A 69 16.37 13.61 7.88
C VAL A 69 17.81 13.26 7.54
N ASN A 70 18.03 12.77 6.32
CA ASN A 70 19.36 12.48 5.77
C ASN A 70 19.57 13.27 4.47
N VAL A 71 20.14 14.46 4.59
CA VAL A 71 20.32 15.39 3.46
C VAL A 71 21.19 14.80 2.37
N THR A 72 22.25 14.05 2.72
CA THR A 72 23.14 13.42 1.73
C THR A 72 22.41 12.41 0.87
N ARG A 73 21.60 11.54 1.51
CA ARG A 73 20.79 10.54 0.80
C ARG A 73 19.74 11.18 -0.09
N GLN A 74 19.08 12.26 0.38
CA GLN A 74 18.11 12.99 -0.43
C GLN A 74 18.75 13.67 -1.64
N ARG A 75 19.95 14.21 -1.51
CA ARG A 75 20.70 14.76 -2.66
C ARG A 75 21.08 13.68 -3.67
N GLN A 76 21.52 12.51 -3.21
CA GLN A 76 21.78 11.36 -4.09
C GLN A 76 20.51 10.90 -4.80
N GLN A 77 19.38 10.84 -4.09
CA GLN A 77 18.08 10.52 -4.68
C GLN A 77 17.71 11.51 -5.79
N CYS A 78 17.83 12.81 -5.55
CA CYS A 78 17.57 13.84 -6.59
C CYS A 78 18.51 13.72 -7.79
N ALA A 79 19.80 13.47 -7.56
CA ALA A 79 20.79 13.36 -8.63
C ALA A 79 20.52 12.19 -9.59
N LEU A 80 19.81 11.15 -9.14
CA LEU A 80 19.46 9.98 -9.95
C LEU A 80 18.14 10.10 -10.73
N TYR A 81 17.39 11.19 -10.55
CA TYR A 81 16.05 11.35 -11.09
C TYR A 81 15.98 11.27 -12.62
N ASP A 82 16.80 12.04 -13.32
CA ASP A 82 16.83 12.10 -14.79
C ASP A 82 17.94 11.21 -15.40
N THR A 83 18.27 10.12 -14.76
CA THR A 83 19.30 9.17 -15.21
C THR A 83 18.72 7.81 -15.58
N ASP A 84 19.52 6.96 -16.18
CA ASP A 84 19.14 5.56 -16.49
C ASP A 84 18.73 4.78 -15.24
N PHE A 85 19.20 5.20 -14.06
CA PHE A 85 18.79 4.62 -12.78
C PHE A 85 17.26 4.66 -12.63
N ALA A 86 16.62 5.82 -12.89
CA ALA A 86 15.19 6.00 -12.73
C ALA A 86 14.39 5.04 -13.64
N VAL A 87 14.74 4.96 -14.92
CA VAL A 87 14.07 4.07 -15.87
C VAL A 87 14.28 2.59 -15.51
N ASN A 88 15.50 2.22 -15.10
CA ASN A 88 15.82 0.85 -14.71
C ASN A 88 15.07 0.43 -13.46
N LEU A 89 15.00 1.28 -12.44
CA LEU A 89 14.25 1.04 -11.21
C LEU A 89 12.74 0.93 -11.49
N ALA A 90 12.18 1.89 -12.24
CA ALA A 90 10.79 1.91 -12.64
C ALA A 90 10.39 0.63 -13.39
N ARG A 91 11.23 0.18 -14.31
CA ARG A 91 11.03 -1.08 -15.04
C ARG A 91 10.95 -2.28 -14.11
N LYS A 92 11.88 -2.40 -13.15
CA LYS A 92 11.89 -3.48 -12.16
C LYS A 92 10.61 -3.48 -11.30
N ILE A 93 10.22 -2.34 -10.75
CA ILE A 93 9.00 -2.18 -9.94
C ILE A 93 7.76 -2.63 -10.71
N ILE A 94 7.58 -2.19 -11.95
CA ILE A 94 6.39 -2.52 -12.73
C ILE A 94 6.38 -3.98 -13.18
N ILE A 95 7.53 -4.56 -13.50
CA ILE A 95 7.63 -6.01 -13.77
C ILE A 95 7.21 -6.81 -12.53
N GLY A 96 7.69 -6.43 -11.33
CA GLY A 96 7.28 -7.02 -10.07
C GLY A 96 5.77 -6.94 -9.85
N LYS A 97 5.18 -5.75 -10.02
CA LYS A 97 3.73 -5.53 -9.95
C LYS A 97 2.96 -6.46 -10.88
N LEU A 98 3.31 -6.48 -12.18
CA LEU A 98 2.60 -7.29 -13.17
C LEU A 98 2.70 -8.79 -12.87
N ASN A 99 3.86 -9.27 -12.40
CA ASN A 99 4.01 -10.65 -11.93
C ASN A 99 3.07 -10.95 -10.77
N ASN A 100 3.06 -10.12 -9.75
CA ASN A 100 2.24 -10.30 -8.56
C ASN A 100 0.75 -10.29 -8.92
N GLN A 101 0.32 -9.37 -9.80
CA GLN A 101 -1.05 -9.31 -10.32
C GLN A 101 -1.46 -10.60 -11.05
N MET A 102 -0.59 -11.18 -11.88
CA MET A 102 -0.88 -12.45 -12.56
C MET A 102 -1.06 -13.61 -11.59
N VAL A 103 -0.25 -13.69 -10.53
CA VAL A 103 -0.37 -14.73 -9.50
C VAL A 103 -1.70 -14.61 -8.75
N VAL A 104 -2.05 -13.40 -8.32
CA VAL A 104 -3.34 -13.11 -7.65
C VAL A 104 -4.51 -13.51 -8.53
N LEU A 105 -4.50 -13.04 -9.78
CA LEU A 105 -5.59 -13.27 -10.71
C LEU A 105 -5.79 -14.77 -11.00
N LYS A 106 -4.72 -15.52 -11.29
CA LYS A 106 -4.77 -16.97 -11.50
C LYS A 106 -5.36 -17.70 -10.30
N ARG A 107 -4.97 -17.32 -9.08
CA ARG A 107 -5.47 -17.95 -7.85
C ARG A 107 -6.97 -17.75 -7.67
N TYR A 108 -7.46 -16.51 -7.81
CA TYR A 108 -8.89 -16.23 -7.65
C TYR A 108 -9.71 -16.83 -8.80
N ALA A 109 -9.22 -16.80 -10.03
CA ALA A 109 -9.85 -17.45 -11.16
C ALA A 109 -10.02 -18.95 -10.94
N LYS A 110 -8.97 -19.63 -10.43
CA LYS A 110 -9.05 -21.06 -10.06
C LYS A 110 -10.09 -21.31 -8.97
N SER A 111 -10.13 -20.51 -7.91
CA SER A 111 -11.07 -20.70 -6.81
C SER A 111 -12.52 -20.38 -7.18
N ARG A 112 -12.73 -19.55 -8.21
CA ARG A 112 -14.05 -19.14 -8.71
C ARG A 112 -14.49 -19.90 -9.96
N HIS A 113 -13.64 -20.80 -10.48
CA HIS A 113 -13.87 -21.56 -11.72
C HIS A 113 -14.21 -20.67 -12.92
N VAL A 114 -13.48 -19.54 -13.09
CA VAL A 114 -13.64 -18.60 -14.20
C VAL A 114 -12.37 -18.53 -15.04
N SER A 115 -12.51 -18.36 -16.38
CA SER A 115 -11.35 -18.14 -17.25
C SER A 115 -10.94 -16.67 -17.25
N VAL A 116 -9.62 -16.48 -17.13
CA VAL A 116 -8.93 -15.18 -17.22
C VAL A 116 -7.72 -15.24 -18.16
N ASP A 117 -7.76 -16.16 -19.12
CA ASP A 117 -6.61 -16.43 -20.00
C ASP A 117 -6.24 -15.23 -20.86
N GLN A 118 -7.25 -14.47 -21.33
CA GLN A 118 -7.03 -13.25 -22.12
C GLN A 118 -6.34 -12.16 -21.28
N GLU A 119 -6.78 -11.98 -20.03
CA GLU A 119 -6.21 -11.00 -19.11
C GLU A 119 -4.78 -11.36 -18.72
N ILE A 120 -4.51 -12.64 -18.45
CA ILE A 120 -3.15 -13.13 -18.18
C ILE A 120 -2.25 -12.97 -19.40
N LYS A 121 -2.73 -13.26 -20.61
CA LYS A 121 -1.99 -13.04 -21.85
C LYS A 121 -1.61 -11.57 -22.02
N MET A 122 -2.55 -10.65 -21.77
CA MET A 122 -2.30 -9.22 -21.86
C MET A 122 -1.28 -8.74 -20.82
N LEU A 123 -1.39 -9.20 -19.56
CA LEU A 123 -0.42 -8.88 -18.51
C LEU A 123 1.00 -9.36 -18.89
N ASN A 124 1.13 -10.55 -19.49
CA ASN A 124 2.42 -11.04 -20.00
C ASN A 124 2.97 -10.19 -21.14
N ILE A 125 2.11 -9.76 -22.08
CA ILE A 125 2.50 -8.85 -23.16
C ILE A 125 3.02 -7.53 -22.57
N CYS A 126 2.27 -6.92 -21.64
CA CYS A 126 2.69 -5.69 -20.97
C CYS A 126 4.05 -5.87 -20.27
N LYS A 127 4.23 -6.97 -19.52
CA LYS A 127 5.50 -7.28 -18.85
C LYS A 127 6.66 -7.37 -19.84
N THR A 128 6.48 -8.07 -20.94
CA THR A 128 7.52 -8.23 -21.98
C THR A 128 7.85 -6.89 -22.65
N LYS A 129 6.84 -6.02 -22.84
CA LYS A 129 7.05 -4.69 -23.41
C LYS A 129 7.77 -3.76 -22.42
N VAL A 130 7.38 -3.77 -21.14
CA VAL A 130 8.05 -2.99 -20.07
C VAL A 130 9.55 -3.31 -20.02
N CYS A 131 9.97 -4.57 -20.21
CA CYS A 131 11.40 -4.94 -20.26
C CYS A 131 12.19 -4.17 -21.31
N LYS A 132 11.54 -3.71 -22.39
CA LYS A 132 12.15 -3.04 -23.54
C LYS A 132 11.95 -1.51 -23.55
N CYS A 133 11.17 -0.97 -22.62
CA CYS A 133 10.90 0.46 -22.52
C CYS A 133 12.19 1.26 -22.25
N LYS A 134 12.32 2.41 -22.88
CA LYS A 134 13.44 3.33 -22.71
C LYS A 134 13.08 4.57 -21.89
N THR A 135 11.79 4.81 -21.66
CA THR A 135 11.28 5.97 -20.94
C THR A 135 10.22 5.59 -19.92
N ASN A 136 10.09 6.37 -18.85
CA ASN A 136 9.03 6.20 -17.86
C ASN A 136 7.63 6.36 -18.46
N ALA A 137 7.46 7.21 -19.47
CA ALA A 137 6.18 7.39 -20.15
C ALA A 137 5.70 6.10 -20.83
N GLU A 138 6.61 5.37 -21.50
CA GLU A 138 6.31 4.06 -22.08
C GLU A 138 5.96 3.03 -21.00
N ILE A 139 6.70 3.00 -19.88
CA ILE A 139 6.46 2.09 -18.76
C ILE A 139 5.07 2.33 -18.17
N ILE A 140 4.70 3.59 -17.90
CA ILE A 140 3.38 3.99 -17.39
C ILE A 140 2.27 3.61 -18.37
N GLY A 141 2.49 3.74 -19.67
CA GLY A 141 1.52 3.32 -20.70
C GLY A 141 1.20 1.84 -20.62
N TYR A 142 2.22 0.98 -20.54
CA TYR A 142 2.02 -0.48 -20.40
C TYR A 142 1.53 -0.87 -18.99
N GLU A 143 1.92 -0.15 -17.94
CA GLU A 143 1.37 -0.32 -16.60
C GLU A 143 -0.14 -0.08 -16.60
N GLY A 144 -0.61 1.02 -17.18
CA GLY A 144 -2.03 1.34 -17.28
C GLY A 144 -2.84 0.30 -18.06
N GLN A 145 -2.29 -0.20 -19.18
CA GLN A 145 -2.90 -1.28 -19.96
C GLN A 145 -2.97 -2.59 -19.15
N GLY A 146 -1.89 -2.93 -18.45
CA GLY A 146 -1.85 -4.09 -17.54
C GLY A 146 -2.85 -3.95 -16.40
N ALA A 147 -2.93 -2.78 -15.76
CA ALA A 147 -3.88 -2.50 -14.70
C ALA A 147 -5.35 -2.64 -15.18
N LYS A 148 -5.69 -2.13 -16.36
CA LYS A 148 -7.01 -2.31 -16.96
C LYS A 148 -7.33 -3.79 -17.13
N SER A 149 -6.41 -4.56 -17.68
CA SER A 149 -6.59 -6.00 -17.89
C SER A 149 -6.74 -6.76 -16.58
N TYR A 150 -5.90 -6.44 -15.58
CA TYR A 150 -5.96 -7.02 -14.24
C TYR A 150 -7.33 -6.79 -13.59
N PHE A 151 -7.82 -5.56 -13.56
CA PHE A 151 -9.11 -5.25 -12.95
C PHE A 151 -10.31 -5.83 -13.73
N THR A 152 -10.21 -5.98 -15.05
CA THR A 152 -11.18 -6.74 -15.84
C THR A 152 -11.22 -8.21 -15.39
N GLY A 153 -10.06 -8.84 -15.17
CA GLY A 153 -9.99 -10.20 -14.64
C GLY A 153 -10.53 -10.33 -13.21
N ILE A 154 -10.19 -9.37 -12.34
CA ILE A 154 -10.70 -9.32 -10.96
C ILE A 154 -12.24 -9.22 -10.95
N SER A 155 -12.85 -8.42 -11.83
CA SER A 155 -14.31 -8.28 -11.90
C SER A 155 -15.03 -9.62 -12.18
N LYS A 156 -14.40 -10.51 -12.94
CA LYS A 156 -14.93 -11.87 -13.19
C LYS A 156 -14.86 -12.77 -11.95
N CYS A 157 -13.95 -12.47 -11.01
CA CYS A 157 -13.70 -13.27 -9.81
C CYS A 157 -14.47 -12.78 -8.58
N ILE A 158 -15.15 -11.65 -8.66
CA ILE A 158 -15.93 -11.06 -7.56
C ILE A 158 -17.34 -11.67 -7.54
N LYS A 159 -17.95 -11.77 -6.36
CA LYS A 159 -19.37 -12.13 -6.23
C LYS A 159 -20.26 -11.12 -6.95
N ARG A 160 -21.31 -11.62 -7.61
CA ARG A 160 -22.23 -10.82 -8.44
C ARG A 160 -22.95 -9.69 -7.70
N GLU A 161 -23.18 -9.85 -6.40
CA GLU A 161 -23.81 -8.82 -5.55
C GLU A 161 -22.93 -7.56 -5.42
N PHE A 162 -21.60 -7.71 -5.44
CA PHE A 162 -20.67 -6.59 -5.48
C PHE A 162 -20.41 -6.19 -6.94
N ARG A 163 -21.08 -5.15 -7.38
CA ARG A 163 -20.93 -4.63 -8.75
C ARG A 163 -19.59 -3.93 -8.91
N PHE A 164 -18.70 -4.48 -9.71
CA PHE A 164 -17.40 -3.89 -10.02
C PHE A 164 -17.20 -3.82 -11.54
N ASN A 165 -17.32 -2.61 -12.10
CA ASN A 165 -17.20 -2.36 -13.54
C ASN A 165 -15.86 -1.72 -13.92
N GLY A 166 -14.83 -1.93 -13.11
CA GLY A 166 -13.50 -1.34 -13.28
C GLY A 166 -13.16 -0.31 -12.23
N ARG A 167 -11.95 0.21 -12.31
CA ARG A 167 -11.39 1.09 -11.27
C ARG A 167 -11.97 2.50 -11.32
N SER A 168 -12.63 2.94 -10.23
CA SER A 168 -13.00 4.33 -9.95
C SER A 168 -12.32 4.81 -8.67
N ARG A 169 -11.90 6.09 -8.60
CA ARG A 169 -11.03 6.55 -7.52
C ARG A 169 -11.59 7.72 -6.70
N ARG A 170 -12.10 8.73 -7.34
CA ARG A 170 -12.52 9.99 -6.68
C ARG A 170 -13.79 10.51 -7.33
N PRO A 171 -14.94 10.24 -6.74
CA PRO A 171 -15.17 9.28 -5.64
C PRO A 171 -15.16 7.81 -6.10
N PRO A 172 -15.01 6.83 -5.17
CA PRO A 172 -15.27 5.42 -5.48
C PRO A 172 -16.77 5.22 -5.75
N ARG A 173 -17.12 4.50 -6.83
CA ARG A 173 -18.52 4.37 -7.29
C ARG A 173 -19.19 3.07 -6.87
N ASP A 174 -18.47 2.18 -6.25
CA ASP A 174 -18.96 0.88 -5.77
C ASP A 174 -18.19 0.44 -4.52
N GLU A 175 -18.70 -0.59 -3.86
CA GLU A 175 -18.18 -1.11 -2.59
C GLU A 175 -16.77 -1.63 -2.72
N PHE A 176 -16.45 -2.31 -3.82
CA PHE A 176 -15.12 -2.84 -4.08
C PHE A 176 -14.11 -1.71 -4.26
N ASN A 177 -14.45 -0.69 -5.05
CA ASN A 177 -13.62 0.50 -5.23
C ASN A 177 -13.44 1.29 -3.93
N SER A 178 -14.45 1.35 -3.07
CA SER A 178 -14.38 1.99 -1.75
C SER A 178 -13.29 1.33 -0.89
N MET A 179 -13.34 0.01 -0.74
CA MET A 179 -12.34 -0.74 0.03
C MET A 179 -10.94 -0.67 -0.57
N ILE A 180 -10.80 -0.85 -1.89
CA ILE A 180 -9.50 -0.77 -2.59
C ILE A 180 -8.88 0.62 -2.41
N SER A 181 -9.66 1.70 -2.54
CA SER A 181 -9.15 3.06 -2.40
C SER A 181 -8.67 3.35 -0.99
N LEU A 182 -9.45 2.94 0.02
CA LEU A 182 -9.06 3.05 1.42
C LEU A 182 -7.81 2.21 1.73
N GLY A 183 -7.78 0.96 1.28
CA GLY A 183 -6.65 0.07 1.50
C GLY A 183 -5.36 0.60 0.85
N TYR A 184 -5.44 1.17 -0.35
CA TYR A 184 -4.28 1.79 -1.00
C TYR A 184 -3.83 3.07 -0.28
N SER A 185 -4.74 3.86 0.30
CA SER A 185 -4.36 5.03 1.08
C SER A 185 -3.60 4.63 2.36
N ILE A 186 -4.03 3.54 3.02
CA ILE A 186 -3.36 2.99 4.20
C ILE A 186 -1.98 2.42 3.81
N LEU A 187 -1.91 1.60 2.75
CA LEU A 187 -0.66 1.03 2.27
C LEU A 187 0.34 2.12 1.86
N MET A 188 -0.12 3.15 1.13
CA MET A 188 0.72 4.28 0.75
C MET A 188 1.31 4.99 1.98
N ASN A 189 0.51 5.16 3.03
CA ASN A 189 1.00 5.75 4.28
C ASN A 189 2.02 4.84 4.99
N GLU A 190 1.85 3.53 5.00
CA GLU A 190 2.84 2.59 5.53
C GLU A 190 4.17 2.70 4.78
N VAL A 191 4.13 2.69 3.45
CA VAL A 191 5.33 2.84 2.60
C VAL A 191 5.98 4.19 2.81
N TYR A 192 5.19 5.25 2.82
CA TYR A 192 5.67 6.62 3.06
C TYR A 192 6.45 6.73 4.37
N CYS A 193 5.88 6.23 5.49
CA CYS A 193 6.54 6.27 6.79
C CYS A 193 7.91 5.55 6.76
N LYS A 194 8.01 4.42 6.05
CA LYS A 194 9.27 3.68 5.96
C LYS A 194 10.32 4.42 5.11
N ILE A 195 9.89 5.12 4.07
CA ILE A 195 10.76 5.99 3.25
C ILE A 195 11.37 7.10 4.11
N GLU A 196 10.53 7.82 4.88
CA GLU A 196 11.00 8.88 5.80
C GLU A 196 11.95 8.34 6.87
N MET A 197 11.59 7.23 7.53
CA MET A 197 12.43 6.59 8.55
C MET A 197 13.81 6.20 8.02
N LYS A 198 13.98 6.06 6.72
CA LYS A 198 15.26 5.78 6.05
C LYS A 198 15.93 7.02 5.47
N GLY A 199 15.40 8.19 5.74
CA GLY A 199 15.96 9.47 5.34
C GLY A 199 15.85 9.79 3.85
N LEU A 200 15.00 9.07 3.11
CA LEU A 200 14.63 9.40 1.73
C LEU A 200 13.48 10.42 1.74
N ASN A 201 13.34 11.15 0.64
CA ASN A 201 12.21 12.04 0.43
C ASN A 201 11.08 11.29 -0.30
N PRO A 202 9.88 11.15 0.30
CA PRO A 202 8.77 10.43 -0.31
C PRO A 202 8.20 11.09 -1.58
N TYR A 203 8.50 12.36 -1.82
CA TYR A 203 8.00 13.12 -2.97
C TYR A 203 8.88 13.02 -4.20
N PHE A 204 10.10 12.50 -4.10
CA PHE A 204 11.03 12.35 -5.21
C PHE A 204 11.00 10.91 -5.73
N GLY A 205 10.03 10.62 -6.60
CA GLY A 205 9.86 9.32 -7.25
C GLY A 205 10.79 9.09 -8.42
N PHE A 206 10.76 7.89 -8.97
CA PHE A 206 11.57 7.49 -10.13
C PHE A 206 10.69 7.03 -11.31
N LEU A 207 9.44 6.63 -11.05
CA LEU A 207 8.49 6.20 -12.08
C LEU A 207 7.48 7.31 -12.40
N HIS A 208 6.76 7.77 -11.39
CA HIS A 208 5.77 8.83 -11.55
C HIS A 208 6.46 10.19 -11.60
N ARG A 209 5.98 11.05 -12.50
CA ARG A 209 6.41 12.45 -12.55
C ARG A 209 6.04 13.18 -11.28
N ASP A 210 6.87 14.17 -10.91
CA ASP A 210 6.61 15.03 -9.77
C ASP A 210 5.23 15.68 -9.90
N ALA A 211 4.49 15.63 -8.81
CA ALA A 211 3.18 16.24 -8.69
C ALA A 211 3.03 16.87 -7.31
N GLU A 212 2.57 18.11 -7.29
CA GLU A 212 2.36 18.81 -6.01
C GLU A 212 1.43 18.02 -5.09
N LYS A 213 1.79 17.94 -3.81
CA LYS A 213 1.04 17.26 -2.76
C LYS A 213 0.89 15.73 -2.96
N HIS A 214 1.64 15.16 -3.93
CA HIS A 214 1.59 13.73 -4.20
C HIS A 214 2.95 13.06 -3.93
N PRO A 215 3.05 12.12 -2.96
CA PRO A 215 4.30 11.44 -2.64
C PRO A 215 4.63 10.38 -3.70
N THR A 216 5.33 10.80 -4.75
CA THR A 216 5.60 9.98 -5.95
C THR A 216 6.44 8.75 -5.64
N LEU A 217 7.49 8.84 -4.80
CA LEU A 217 8.27 7.67 -4.40
C LEU A 217 7.44 6.66 -3.61
N ALA A 218 6.56 7.14 -2.71
CA ALA A 218 5.69 6.23 -1.99
C ALA A 218 4.70 5.54 -2.92
N SER A 219 4.21 6.24 -3.95
CA SER A 219 3.37 5.67 -5.00
C SER A 219 4.12 4.64 -5.84
N ASP A 220 5.38 4.92 -6.21
CA ASP A 220 6.22 4.00 -6.98
C ASP A 220 6.42 2.67 -6.23
N LEU A 221 6.91 2.75 -5.00
CA LEU A 221 7.17 1.56 -4.20
C LEU A 221 5.91 0.81 -3.80
N MET A 222 4.79 1.50 -3.60
CA MET A 222 3.52 0.85 -3.29
C MET A 222 3.07 -0.10 -4.42
N GLU A 223 3.47 0.14 -5.68
CA GLU A 223 3.01 -0.66 -6.81
C GLU A 223 3.32 -2.15 -6.66
N GLU A 224 4.48 -2.50 -6.16
CA GLU A 224 4.85 -3.91 -5.95
C GLU A 224 4.08 -4.59 -4.81
N TRP A 225 3.54 -3.81 -3.85
CA TRP A 225 2.85 -4.31 -2.66
C TRP A 225 1.33 -4.46 -2.82
N ARG A 226 0.72 -3.85 -3.85
CA ARG A 226 -0.74 -3.89 -4.07
C ARG A 226 -1.28 -5.31 -4.16
N ALA A 227 -0.57 -6.18 -4.87
CA ALA A 227 -0.97 -7.52 -5.21
C ALA A 227 0.08 -8.57 -4.76
N VAL A 228 0.42 -8.64 -3.47
CA VAL A 228 1.40 -9.60 -2.92
C VAL A 228 0.70 -10.79 -2.27
N LEU A 229 1.13 -12.02 -2.59
CA LEU A 229 0.66 -13.28 -1.99
C LEU A 229 1.82 -14.08 -1.39
N PRO A 230 1.74 -14.61 -0.18
CA PRO A 230 2.68 -15.60 0.30
C PRO A 230 2.33 -17.02 -0.20
N SER A 231 3.35 -17.85 -0.35
CA SER A 231 3.29 -19.16 -1.03
C SER A 231 2.38 -20.20 -0.41
N ASN A 232 2.01 -20.15 0.87
CA ASN A 232 1.31 -21.27 1.53
C ASN A 232 0.04 -20.95 2.32
N HIS A 233 -0.31 -19.71 2.63
CA HIS A 233 -1.58 -19.38 3.32
C HIS A 233 -2.04 -17.95 3.00
N CYS A 234 -3.29 -17.83 2.68
CA CYS A 234 -4.19 -16.66 2.59
C CYS A 234 -3.70 -15.28 3.08
N ALA A 235 -2.65 -14.69 2.55
CA ALA A 235 -2.33 -13.32 2.91
C ALA A 235 -1.87 -12.52 1.70
N VAL A 236 -2.73 -11.64 1.23
CA VAL A 236 -2.42 -10.60 0.23
C VAL A 236 -2.70 -9.28 0.87
N LEU A 237 -1.90 -8.25 0.56
CA LEU A 237 -2.13 -6.95 1.17
C LEU A 237 -3.50 -6.42 0.79
N VAL A 238 -3.63 -5.48 -0.10
CA VAL A 238 -4.93 -4.83 -0.29
C VAL A 238 -5.89 -5.63 -1.16
N ASP A 239 -5.50 -5.92 -2.42
CA ASP A 239 -6.42 -6.49 -3.40
C ASP A 239 -7.04 -7.81 -2.96
N ALA A 240 -6.24 -8.70 -2.38
CA ALA A 240 -6.83 -9.95 -1.94
C ALA A 240 -7.35 -9.93 -0.51
N THR A 241 -7.01 -8.95 0.33
CA THR A 241 -7.79 -8.72 1.54
C THR A 241 -9.22 -8.37 1.14
N VAL A 242 -9.41 -7.44 0.20
CA VAL A 242 -10.74 -7.06 -0.31
C VAL A 242 -11.44 -8.27 -0.97
N MET A 243 -10.74 -8.98 -1.87
CA MET A 243 -11.26 -10.19 -2.50
C MET A 243 -11.65 -11.27 -1.49
N SER A 244 -10.86 -11.49 -0.44
CA SER A 244 -11.15 -12.44 0.63
C SER A 244 -12.40 -12.04 1.41
N MET A 245 -12.54 -10.77 1.76
CA MET A 245 -13.69 -10.28 2.51
C MET A 245 -14.99 -10.37 1.71
N VAL A 246 -14.94 -9.96 0.44
CA VAL A 246 -16.09 -10.01 -0.47
C VAL A 246 -16.50 -11.45 -0.76
N ASN A 247 -15.60 -12.29 -1.18
CA ASN A 247 -15.89 -13.67 -1.55
C ASN A 247 -16.14 -14.58 -0.33
N GLY A 248 -15.58 -14.24 0.84
CA GLY A 248 -15.72 -14.95 2.11
C GLY A 248 -16.93 -14.54 2.95
N ASN A 249 -17.81 -13.62 2.48
CA ASN A 249 -18.95 -13.08 3.23
C ASN A 249 -18.55 -12.39 4.56
N GLU A 250 -17.34 -11.85 4.64
CA GLU A 250 -16.89 -11.10 5.82
C GLU A 250 -17.43 -9.67 5.82
N ILE A 251 -17.88 -9.19 4.66
CA ILE A 251 -18.50 -7.89 4.43
C ILE A 251 -19.70 -8.06 3.49
N SER A 252 -20.73 -7.24 3.66
CA SER A 252 -21.94 -7.23 2.84
C SER A 252 -22.16 -5.86 2.22
N ILE A 253 -23.10 -5.74 1.26
CA ILE A 253 -23.50 -4.46 0.66
C ILE A 253 -24.06 -3.52 1.74
N ASP A 254 -24.73 -4.05 2.76
CA ASP A 254 -25.29 -3.26 3.87
C ASP A 254 -24.21 -2.58 4.74
N ASP A 255 -22.95 -3.01 4.65
CA ASP A 255 -21.82 -2.34 5.30
C ASP A 255 -21.40 -1.03 4.59
N PHE A 256 -22.11 -0.64 3.50
CA PHE A 256 -21.82 0.56 2.70
C PHE A 256 -23.04 1.49 2.63
N GLU A 257 -22.78 2.73 2.25
CA GLU A 257 -23.77 3.78 2.00
C GLU A 257 -23.34 4.63 0.80
N THR A 258 -24.34 5.12 0.08
CA THR A 258 -24.15 6.14 -0.97
C THR A 258 -24.64 7.45 -0.42
N ASP A 259 -23.85 8.50 -0.53
CA ASP A 259 -24.26 9.86 -0.19
C ASP A 259 -25.07 10.43 -1.38
N LEU A 260 -26.20 11.07 -1.08
CA LEU A 260 -27.03 11.75 -2.08
C LEU A 260 -26.40 13.06 -2.55
N ASP A 261 -25.62 13.71 -1.67
CA ASP A 261 -24.98 15.00 -1.93
C ASP A 261 -23.58 14.83 -2.55
N GLU A 262 -22.88 13.73 -2.23
CA GLU A 262 -21.59 13.35 -2.82
C GLU A 262 -21.71 12.00 -3.54
N PRO A 263 -21.67 11.97 -4.89
CA PRO A 263 -21.86 10.72 -5.64
C PRO A 263 -20.68 9.76 -5.42
N GLY A 264 -20.73 8.98 -4.34
CA GLY A 264 -19.72 8.01 -3.95
C GLY A 264 -20.28 6.89 -3.10
N CYS A 265 -19.59 5.75 -3.07
CA CYS A 265 -19.87 4.63 -2.19
C CYS A 265 -18.88 4.65 -1.02
N PHE A 266 -19.41 4.75 0.21
CA PHE A 266 -18.62 4.87 1.42
C PHE A 266 -18.88 3.71 2.37
N ILE A 267 -17.82 3.24 3.03
CA ILE A 267 -17.92 2.16 4.00
C ILE A 267 -18.43 2.70 5.34
N LYS A 268 -19.49 2.08 5.87
CA LYS A 268 -20.07 2.40 7.18
C LYS A 268 -19.12 2.02 8.33
N ARG A 269 -19.33 2.57 9.52
CA ARG A 269 -18.48 2.37 10.70
C ARG A 269 -18.20 0.89 11.03
N GLN A 270 -19.20 0.04 10.94
CA GLN A 270 -19.04 -1.41 11.23
C GLN A 270 -18.20 -2.11 10.16
N GLY A 271 -18.49 -1.89 8.89
CA GLY A 271 -17.71 -2.40 7.76
C GLY A 271 -16.25 -1.91 7.81
N LEU A 272 -16.06 -0.61 8.12
CA LEU A 272 -14.73 -0.02 8.30
C LEU A 272 -13.93 -0.74 9.40
N LYS A 273 -14.55 -1.01 10.55
CA LYS A 273 -13.89 -1.75 11.64
C LYS A 273 -13.49 -3.16 11.21
N LYS A 274 -14.38 -3.88 10.51
CA LYS A 274 -14.06 -5.22 9.95
C LYS A 274 -12.87 -5.13 8.99
N PHE A 275 -12.91 -4.18 8.06
CA PHE A 275 -11.86 -4.00 7.05
C PHE A 275 -10.50 -3.65 7.67
N LEU A 276 -10.46 -2.67 8.58
CA LEU A 276 -9.24 -2.24 9.26
C LEU A 276 -8.62 -3.37 10.10
N ASN A 277 -9.44 -4.13 10.84
CA ASN A 277 -8.95 -5.27 11.61
C ASN A 277 -8.34 -6.35 10.71
N LYS A 278 -8.99 -6.64 9.58
CA LYS A 278 -8.50 -7.62 8.60
C LYS A 278 -7.19 -7.17 7.98
N LEU A 279 -7.11 -5.90 7.55
CA LEU A 279 -5.92 -5.33 6.95
C LEU A 279 -4.75 -5.27 7.95
N GLU A 280 -5.00 -4.86 9.20
CA GLU A 280 -3.98 -4.85 10.26
C GLU A 280 -3.48 -6.26 10.57
N SER A 281 -4.37 -7.25 10.65
CA SER A 281 -3.97 -8.65 10.79
C SER A 281 -3.05 -9.09 9.64
N LYS A 282 -3.31 -8.61 8.42
CA LYS A 282 -2.45 -8.90 7.26
C LYS A 282 -1.07 -8.24 7.38
N PHE A 283 -1.00 -6.99 7.79
CA PHE A 283 0.29 -6.32 8.01
C PHE A 283 1.17 -7.01 9.05
N ARG A 284 0.55 -7.68 10.03
CA ARG A 284 1.24 -8.46 11.07
C ARG A 284 1.55 -9.90 10.69
N THR A 285 1.00 -10.42 9.59
CA THR A 285 1.27 -11.78 9.15
C THR A 285 2.76 -11.97 8.85
N GLU A 286 3.37 -12.93 9.49
CA GLU A 286 4.79 -13.27 9.31
C GLU A 286 4.93 -14.38 8.28
N VAL A 287 5.71 -14.11 7.25
CA VAL A 287 6.01 -15.07 6.17
C VAL A 287 7.41 -14.79 5.63
N ARG A 288 7.99 -15.78 4.97
CA ARG A 288 9.26 -15.64 4.25
C ARG A 288 9.00 -15.05 2.86
N TYR A 289 9.05 -13.73 2.74
CA TYR A 289 8.78 -13.00 1.47
C TYR A 289 10.01 -12.70 0.66
N LEU A 290 11.08 -12.35 1.34
CA LEU A 290 12.22 -11.71 0.75
C LEU A 290 13.30 -12.76 0.50
N PRO A 291 13.83 -12.89 -0.74
CA PRO A 291 14.82 -13.90 -1.06
C PRO A 291 16.17 -13.70 -0.34
N TYR A 292 16.43 -12.46 0.11
CA TYR A 292 17.65 -12.06 0.80
C TYR A 292 17.54 -12.11 2.34
N VAL A 293 16.44 -12.67 2.89
CA VAL A 293 16.20 -12.80 4.34
C VAL A 293 15.87 -14.25 4.66
N ASP A 294 16.62 -14.86 5.58
CA ASP A 294 16.49 -16.28 5.93
C ASP A 294 15.47 -16.59 7.03
N TYR A 295 14.82 -15.57 7.57
CA TYR A 295 13.81 -15.69 8.64
C TYR A 295 12.46 -15.11 8.19
N THR A 296 11.40 -15.45 8.93
CA THR A 296 10.06 -14.87 8.71
C THR A 296 10.00 -13.43 9.19
N VAL A 297 9.28 -12.60 8.46
CA VAL A 297 9.04 -11.20 8.80
C VAL A 297 7.58 -10.83 8.55
N SER A 298 7.05 -9.88 9.32
CA SER A 298 5.75 -9.30 9.03
C SER A 298 5.79 -8.48 7.73
N PHE A 299 4.64 -8.28 7.08
CA PHE A 299 4.57 -7.41 5.90
C PHE A 299 5.10 -6.01 6.20
N ARG A 300 4.76 -5.46 7.36
CA ARG A 300 5.24 -4.15 7.81
C ARG A 300 6.77 -4.10 7.89
N ARG A 301 7.40 -5.17 8.39
CA ARG A 301 8.85 -5.29 8.43
C ARG A 301 9.45 -5.50 7.04
N ALA A 302 8.78 -6.29 6.18
CA ALA A 302 9.22 -6.53 4.81
C ALA A 302 9.26 -5.23 3.99
N ILE A 303 8.26 -4.34 4.13
CA ILE A 303 8.28 -3.01 3.49
C ILE A 303 9.51 -2.21 3.94
N MET A 304 9.84 -2.22 5.23
CA MET A 304 11.04 -1.54 5.76
C MET A 304 12.33 -2.11 5.14
N LEU A 305 12.44 -3.43 5.05
CA LEU A 305 13.62 -4.08 4.47
C LEU A 305 13.75 -3.76 2.98
N GLN A 306 12.63 -3.71 2.26
CA GLN A 306 12.62 -3.34 0.85
C GLN A 306 13.07 -1.88 0.62
N VAL A 307 12.67 -0.96 1.50
CA VAL A 307 13.18 0.43 1.47
C VAL A 307 14.69 0.48 1.79
N ASN A 308 15.21 -0.41 2.63
CA ASN A 308 16.68 -0.51 2.86
C ASN A 308 17.41 -0.92 1.57
N GLU A 309 16.89 -1.86 0.80
CA GLU A 309 17.50 -2.25 -0.49
C GLU A 309 17.46 -1.09 -1.49
N LEU A 310 16.38 -0.31 -1.51
CA LEU A 310 16.33 0.92 -2.30
C LEU A 310 17.39 1.93 -1.86
N CYS A 311 17.60 2.12 -0.55
CA CYS A 311 18.69 2.99 -0.05
C CYS A 311 20.05 2.55 -0.56
N LYS A 312 20.35 1.25 -0.51
CA LYS A 312 21.61 0.70 -1.04
C LYS A 312 21.77 0.96 -2.54
N ALA A 313 20.71 0.76 -3.31
CA ALA A 313 20.70 1.02 -4.75
C ALA A 313 20.97 2.50 -5.05
N ILE A 314 20.33 3.42 -4.32
CA ILE A 314 20.52 4.87 -4.46
C ILE A 314 21.98 5.26 -4.08
N GLU A 315 22.48 4.78 -2.96
CA GLU A 315 23.85 5.07 -2.48
C GLU A 315 24.94 4.62 -3.46
N LYS A 316 24.70 3.54 -4.19
CA LYS A 316 25.59 3.02 -5.22
C LYS A 316 25.33 3.58 -6.61
N GLY A 317 24.18 4.26 -6.83
CA GLY A 317 23.75 4.68 -8.16
C GLY A 317 23.43 3.52 -9.11
N ASP A 318 23.14 2.34 -8.55
CA ASP A 318 22.94 1.11 -9.31
C ASP A 318 21.57 0.47 -9.03
N ALA A 319 20.65 0.64 -9.97
CA ALA A 319 19.30 0.06 -9.89
C ALA A 319 19.29 -1.47 -9.96
N SER A 320 20.38 -2.12 -10.37
CA SER A 320 20.47 -3.59 -10.42
C SER A 320 20.40 -4.21 -9.03
N LEU A 321 20.83 -3.49 -8.01
CA LEU A 321 20.83 -3.89 -6.61
C LEU A 321 19.45 -3.94 -5.98
N TYR A 322 18.45 -3.31 -6.61
CA TYR A 322 17.07 -3.36 -6.14
C TYR A 322 16.32 -4.53 -6.78
N GLU A 323 15.85 -5.48 -5.98
CA GLU A 323 14.99 -6.55 -6.43
C GLU A 323 13.58 -6.37 -5.86
N PRO A 324 12.56 -6.14 -6.72
CA PRO A 324 11.18 -6.02 -6.29
C PRO A 324 10.69 -7.29 -5.62
N ILE A 325 9.67 -7.15 -4.77
CA ILE A 325 9.07 -8.33 -4.16
C ILE A 325 8.35 -9.17 -5.23
N HIS A 326 8.69 -10.45 -5.29
CA HIS A 326 8.07 -11.42 -6.19
C HIS A 326 7.31 -12.48 -5.41
N ILE A 327 6.08 -12.76 -5.85
CA ILE A 327 5.30 -13.90 -5.38
C ILE A 327 5.62 -15.10 -6.30
N ARG A 328 5.87 -16.25 -5.68
CA ARG A 328 6.03 -17.52 -6.38
C ARG A 328 4.74 -18.34 -6.36
#